data_a8c12eaaa2bd4cf9ec5872494cc73faa
#
_entry.id   a8c12eaaa2bd4cf9ec5872494cc73faa
#
_cell.length_a   1.000
_cell.length_b   1.000
_cell.length_c   1.000
_cell.angle_alpha   90.00
_cell.angle_beta   90.00
_cell.angle_gamma   90.00
#
_symmetry.space_group_name_H-M   'P 1'
#
loop_
_entity.id
_entity.type
_entity.pdbx_description
1 polymer ?
#
loop_
_entity_poly.entity_id
_entity_poly.type
_entity_poly.pdbx_seq_one_letter_code
_entity_poly.pdbx_strand_id
1 'polypeptide(L)'
;MRTSSSVDKPLLKFFLLVFVLSVPFWLLDIIIQFPEEISINLPVSSLQAFNPLIAALILTYRRNKSPGIEELLKRAFDYKRIKKKRWYIPIIFLMPAMMFLAYWIMILAGLPLPEPYIPLMLVLTFFPVFFVFAVGEEVGWLGYAIDPMQDRWGALKASTVLGSVWALWHLWPYIQTGNGPAWVMWQSLGSIPLRILIVWLYNNTGKSIFAGILFHAMINVSEFSFPNYGSHYDPFISSIIFALVAAIVVFLWGPRTFTRYRFA
;
A
#
# COMPACT_ATOMS: atom_id res chain seq x y z
N MET A 1 16.34 10.61 26.95
CA MET A 1 15.76 11.28 25.75
C MET A 1 16.72 11.10 24.58
N ARG A 2 16.40 10.27 23.55
CA ARG A 2 17.17 10.24 22.31
C ARG A 2 16.88 11.55 21.58
N THR A 3 17.91 12.31 21.24
CA THR A 3 17.78 13.57 20.53
C THR A 3 17.09 13.37 19.17
N SER A 4 16.17 14.24 18.79
CA SER A 4 15.34 14.14 17.56
C SER A 4 16.17 13.92 16.29
N SER A 5 17.39 14.42 16.24
CA SER A 5 18.31 14.31 15.09
C SER A 5 18.84 12.90 14.82
N SER A 6 18.80 11.98 15.80
CA SER A 6 19.35 10.62 15.63
C SER A 6 18.40 9.65 14.88
N VAL A 7 17.11 9.94 14.86
CA VAL A 7 16.08 9.11 14.17
C VAL A 7 15.86 9.58 12.74
N ASP A 8 16.05 10.87 12.47
CA ASP A 8 15.79 11.46 11.15
C ASP A 8 16.75 10.97 10.07
N LYS A 9 18.03 10.87 10.41
CA LYS A 9 19.06 10.43 9.44
C LYS A 9 18.84 9.03 8.85
N PRO A 10 18.49 7.98 9.64
CA PRO A 10 18.18 6.66 9.11
C PRO A 10 16.93 6.63 8.23
N LEU A 11 15.86 7.35 8.63
CA LEU A 11 14.62 7.42 7.84
C LEU A 11 14.82 8.15 6.51
N LEU A 12 15.49 9.31 6.56
CA LEU A 12 15.81 10.06 5.34
C LEU A 12 16.67 9.21 4.38
N LYS A 13 17.69 8.50 4.90
CA LYS A 13 18.50 7.58 4.09
C LYS A 13 17.67 6.47 3.46
N PHE A 14 16.70 5.93 4.20
CA PHE A 14 15.80 4.90 3.68
C PHE A 14 14.97 5.44 2.51
N PHE A 15 14.30 6.57 2.68
CA PHE A 15 13.50 7.15 1.61
C PHE A 15 14.33 7.53 0.39
N LEU A 16 15.47 8.20 0.59
CA LEU A 16 16.37 8.54 -0.51
C LEU A 16 16.85 7.29 -1.27
N LEU A 17 17.20 6.23 -0.54
CA LEU A 17 17.66 4.98 -1.15
C LEU A 17 16.53 4.32 -1.97
N VAL A 18 15.29 4.30 -1.47
CA VAL A 18 14.13 3.79 -2.22
C VAL A 18 13.96 4.54 -3.53
N PHE A 19 13.98 5.88 -3.50
CA PHE A 19 13.83 6.68 -4.72
C PHE A 19 15.00 6.48 -5.68
N VAL A 20 16.24 6.50 -5.21
CA VAL A 20 17.44 6.28 -6.05
C VAL A 20 17.41 4.92 -6.71
N LEU A 21 17.03 3.87 -5.98
CA LEU A 21 16.90 2.51 -6.54
C LEU A 21 15.76 2.41 -7.56
N SER A 22 14.78 3.31 -7.53
CA SER A 22 13.64 3.30 -8.45
C SER A 22 13.95 3.96 -9.79
N VAL A 23 14.91 4.88 -9.83
CA VAL A 23 15.29 5.60 -11.08
C VAL A 23 15.61 4.68 -12.25
N PRO A 24 16.39 3.59 -12.10
CA PRO A 24 16.64 2.68 -13.22
C PRO A 24 15.37 2.06 -13.82
N PHE A 25 14.39 1.70 -12.98
CA PHE A 25 13.11 1.14 -13.45
C PHE A 25 12.28 2.17 -14.18
N TRP A 26 12.28 3.43 -13.72
CA TRP A 26 11.59 4.54 -14.38
C TRP A 26 12.19 4.86 -15.75
N LEU A 27 13.52 4.78 -15.88
CA LEU A 27 14.19 5.01 -17.16
C LEU A 27 14.00 3.83 -18.12
N LEU A 28 14.05 2.59 -17.62
CA LEU A 28 13.80 1.40 -18.43
C LEU A 28 12.40 1.39 -19.04
N ASP A 29 11.41 1.87 -18.34
CA ASP A 29 10.03 1.93 -18.81
C ASP A 29 9.83 2.90 -19.99
N ILE A 30 10.73 3.89 -20.13
CA ILE A 30 10.74 4.78 -21.31
C ILE A 30 11.27 4.05 -22.55
N ILE A 31 12.15 3.07 -22.34
CA ILE A 31 12.89 2.37 -23.42
C ILE A 31 12.15 1.09 -23.81
N ILE A 32 11.61 0.38 -22.83
CA ILE A 32 10.97 -0.93 -23.00
C ILE A 32 9.46 -0.72 -23.02
N GLN A 33 8.85 -0.76 -24.21
CA GLN A 33 7.41 -0.81 -24.37
C GLN A 33 7.00 -2.27 -24.50
N PHE A 34 6.11 -2.74 -23.58
CA PHE A 34 5.53 -4.08 -23.73
C PHE A 34 4.53 -4.08 -24.90
N PRO A 35 4.45 -5.17 -25.66
CA PRO A 35 3.43 -5.33 -26.70
C PRO A 35 2.04 -5.21 -26.09
N GLU A 36 1.12 -4.52 -26.79
CA GLU A 36 -0.28 -4.33 -26.38
C GLU A 36 -1.07 -5.64 -26.16
N GLU A 37 -0.55 -6.74 -26.70
CA GLU A 37 -1.13 -8.11 -26.59
C GLU A 37 -1.04 -8.69 -25.18
N ILE A 38 -0.20 -8.13 -24.30
CA ILE A 38 -0.15 -8.54 -22.89
C ILE A 38 -1.26 -7.81 -22.14
N SER A 39 -2.37 -8.50 -21.89
CA SER A 39 -3.58 -7.97 -21.24
C SER A 39 -3.39 -7.39 -19.83
N ILE A 40 -2.18 -7.45 -19.27
CA ILE A 40 -1.83 -6.90 -17.97
C ILE A 40 -0.96 -5.67 -18.23
N ASN A 41 -1.53 -4.49 -18.15
CA ASN A 41 -0.80 -3.22 -18.29
C ASN A 41 0.00 -2.92 -17.00
N LEU A 42 1.00 -3.79 -16.72
CA LEU A 42 1.97 -3.57 -15.66
C LEU A 42 3.25 -3.02 -16.30
N PRO A 43 3.57 -1.74 -16.09
CA PRO A 43 4.80 -1.15 -16.62
C PRO A 43 6.04 -1.79 -15.97
N VAL A 44 7.21 -1.72 -16.63
CA VAL A 44 8.50 -2.21 -16.08
C VAL A 44 8.80 -1.54 -14.74
N SER A 45 8.38 -0.28 -14.60
CA SER A 45 8.49 0.47 -13.34
C SER A 45 7.77 -0.21 -12.17
N SER A 46 6.82 -1.13 -12.39
CA SER A 46 6.20 -1.93 -11.31
C SER A 46 7.22 -2.78 -10.53
N LEU A 47 8.35 -3.14 -11.14
CA LEU A 47 9.43 -3.85 -10.46
C LEU A 47 10.10 -3.03 -9.36
N GLN A 48 9.90 -1.72 -9.33
CA GLN A 48 10.31 -0.87 -8.21
C GLN A 48 9.71 -1.34 -6.87
N ALA A 49 8.60 -2.11 -6.87
CA ALA A 49 7.97 -2.66 -5.69
C ALA A 49 8.95 -3.40 -4.74
N PHE A 50 10.07 -3.88 -5.25
CA PHE A 50 11.11 -4.52 -4.44
C PHE A 50 12.10 -3.52 -3.81
N ASN A 51 12.12 -2.25 -4.21
CA ASN A 51 13.10 -1.27 -3.73
C ASN A 51 12.95 -0.92 -2.24
N PRO A 52 11.75 -0.82 -1.65
CA PRO A 52 11.61 -0.66 -0.21
C PRO A 52 12.19 -1.82 0.59
N LEU A 53 11.98 -3.07 0.14
CA LEU A 53 12.62 -4.25 0.72
C LEU A 53 14.15 -4.16 0.61
N ILE A 54 14.69 -3.89 -0.58
CA ILE A 54 16.14 -3.81 -0.83
C ILE A 54 16.76 -2.73 0.05
N ALA A 55 16.17 -1.54 0.10
CA ALA A 55 16.63 -0.44 0.95
C ALA A 55 16.64 -0.83 2.44
N ALA A 56 15.57 -1.47 2.92
CA ALA A 56 15.47 -1.96 4.28
C ALA A 56 16.54 -3.02 4.59
N LEU A 57 16.77 -3.98 3.70
CA LEU A 57 17.80 -5.00 3.84
C LEU A 57 19.21 -4.39 3.92
N ILE A 58 19.55 -3.46 3.01
CA ILE A 58 20.85 -2.77 3.00
C ILE A 58 21.09 -2.04 4.32
N LEU A 59 20.10 -1.26 4.78
CA LEU A 59 20.26 -0.45 5.99
C LEU A 59 20.25 -1.31 7.26
N THR A 60 19.44 -2.38 7.29
CA THR A 60 19.40 -3.33 8.40
C THR A 60 20.72 -4.11 8.48
N TYR A 61 21.26 -4.57 7.35
CA TYR A 61 22.57 -5.24 7.31
C TYR A 61 23.69 -4.35 7.83
N ARG A 62 23.71 -3.07 7.42
CA ARG A 62 24.72 -2.12 7.90
C ARG A 62 24.70 -1.92 9.41
N ARG A 63 23.51 -2.03 10.03
CA ARG A 63 23.31 -1.80 11.46
C ARG A 63 23.42 -3.07 12.29
N ASN A 64 22.75 -4.14 11.86
CA ASN A 64 22.48 -5.34 12.65
C ASN A 64 23.04 -6.62 12.01
N LYS A 65 23.70 -6.53 10.85
CA LYS A 65 24.26 -7.65 10.07
C LYS A 65 23.18 -8.68 9.69
N SER A 66 23.60 -9.92 9.42
CA SER A 66 22.71 -11.02 9.00
C SER A 66 21.58 -11.35 9.99
N PRO A 67 21.78 -11.33 11.33
CA PRO A 67 20.68 -11.58 12.25
C PRO A 67 19.53 -10.58 12.14
N GLY A 68 19.84 -9.30 11.87
CA GLY A 68 18.79 -8.29 11.67
C GLY A 68 17.99 -8.50 10.38
N ILE A 69 18.64 -8.95 9.31
CA ILE A 69 17.96 -9.33 8.06
C ILE A 69 17.02 -10.51 8.31
N GLU A 70 17.50 -11.55 8.96
CA GLU A 70 16.71 -12.75 9.26
C GLU A 70 15.46 -12.42 10.09
N GLU A 71 15.62 -11.57 11.11
CA GLU A 71 14.48 -11.10 11.92
C GLU A 71 13.47 -10.31 11.06
N LEU A 72 13.95 -9.38 10.21
CA LEU A 72 13.09 -8.58 9.33
C LEU A 72 12.29 -9.45 8.36
N LEU A 73 12.94 -10.41 7.71
CA LEU A 73 12.30 -11.33 6.75
C LEU A 73 11.31 -12.29 7.44
N LYS A 74 11.64 -12.81 8.63
CA LYS A 74 10.72 -13.64 9.42
C LYS A 74 9.42 -12.87 9.76
N ARG A 75 9.51 -11.57 9.99
CA ARG A 75 8.34 -10.73 10.26
C ARG A 75 7.41 -10.57 9.07
N ALA A 76 7.88 -10.74 7.84
CA ALA A 76 7.03 -10.70 6.64
C ALA A 76 5.97 -11.83 6.64
N PHE A 77 6.25 -12.94 7.32
CA PHE A 77 5.36 -14.11 7.39
C PHE A 77 4.86 -14.39 8.80
N ASP A 78 4.78 -13.37 9.65
CA ASP A 78 4.44 -13.47 11.08
C ASP A 78 2.91 -13.55 11.35
N TYR A 79 2.18 -14.33 10.54
CA TYR A 79 0.73 -14.50 10.63
C TYR A 79 0.25 -14.93 12.04
N LYS A 80 1.12 -15.56 12.82
CA LYS A 80 0.84 -15.94 14.21
C LYS A 80 0.68 -14.75 15.16
N ARG A 81 1.15 -13.54 14.77
CA ARG A 81 0.91 -12.30 15.51
C ARG A 81 -0.54 -11.87 15.47
N ILE A 82 -1.32 -12.28 14.45
CA ILE A 82 -2.75 -12.00 14.33
C ILE A 82 -3.53 -12.89 15.30
N LYS A 83 -3.45 -12.56 16.59
CA LYS A 83 -4.08 -13.37 17.66
C LYS A 83 -5.60 -13.38 17.56
N LYS A 84 -6.23 -12.23 17.30
CA LYS A 84 -7.69 -12.11 17.16
C LYS A 84 -8.06 -12.34 15.69
N LYS A 85 -8.53 -13.53 15.36
CA LYS A 85 -8.85 -13.96 13.99
C LYS A 85 -9.89 -13.08 13.28
N ARG A 86 -10.74 -12.37 14.00
CA ARG A 86 -11.68 -11.40 13.44
C ARG A 86 -11.01 -10.31 12.58
N TRP A 87 -9.71 -10.04 12.77
CA TRP A 87 -9.00 -9.07 11.96
C TRP A 87 -8.77 -9.51 10.52
N TYR A 88 -8.88 -10.80 10.22
CA TYR A 88 -8.86 -11.28 8.83
C TYR A 88 -10.07 -10.77 8.04
N ILE A 89 -11.20 -10.43 8.70
CA ILE A 89 -12.38 -9.89 8.03
C ILE A 89 -12.04 -8.56 7.34
N PRO A 90 -11.61 -7.49 8.04
CA PRO A 90 -11.24 -6.26 7.37
C PRO A 90 -10.00 -6.40 6.47
N ILE A 91 -9.03 -7.26 6.80
CA ILE A 91 -7.86 -7.51 5.96
C ILE A 91 -8.27 -8.02 4.56
N ILE A 92 -9.25 -8.92 4.48
CA ILE A 92 -9.64 -9.55 3.21
C ILE A 92 -10.76 -8.78 2.52
N PHE A 93 -11.76 -8.28 3.27
CA PHE A 93 -13.00 -7.81 2.69
C PHE A 93 -13.18 -6.29 2.67
N LEU A 94 -12.35 -5.53 3.39
CA LEU A 94 -12.54 -4.07 3.45
C LEU A 94 -12.35 -3.42 2.07
N MET A 95 -11.25 -3.78 1.37
CA MET A 95 -10.99 -3.21 0.05
C MET A 95 -12.03 -3.63 -1.00
N PRO A 96 -12.36 -4.92 -1.17
CA PRO A 96 -13.47 -5.32 -2.03
C PRO A 96 -14.77 -4.58 -1.72
N ALA A 97 -15.13 -4.43 -0.44
CA ALA A 97 -16.35 -3.72 -0.04
C ALA A 97 -16.33 -2.24 -0.45
N MET A 98 -15.19 -1.55 -0.29
CA MET A 98 -15.04 -0.15 -0.74
C MET A 98 -15.16 -0.03 -2.26
N MET A 99 -14.61 -0.98 -3.02
CA MET A 99 -14.70 -1.00 -4.48
C MET A 99 -16.13 -1.29 -4.96
N PHE A 100 -16.84 -2.22 -4.31
CA PHE A 100 -18.27 -2.43 -4.58
C PHE A 100 -19.10 -1.20 -4.29
N LEU A 101 -18.82 -0.50 -3.18
CA LEU A 101 -19.49 0.77 -2.87
C LEU A 101 -19.21 1.82 -3.95
N ALA A 102 -17.96 1.93 -4.42
CA ALA A 102 -17.60 2.82 -5.52
C ALA A 102 -18.40 2.49 -6.78
N TYR A 103 -18.49 1.21 -7.16
CA TYR A 103 -19.27 0.74 -8.29
C TYR A 103 -20.73 1.17 -8.21
N TRP A 104 -21.39 0.94 -7.06
CA TRP A 104 -22.79 1.33 -6.89
C TRP A 104 -23.00 2.85 -6.94
N ILE A 105 -22.07 3.63 -6.38
CA ILE A 105 -22.15 5.10 -6.47
C ILE A 105 -22.01 5.54 -7.94
N MET A 106 -21.11 4.94 -8.71
CA MET A 106 -20.92 5.24 -10.12
C MET A 106 -22.18 4.90 -10.94
N ILE A 107 -22.82 3.75 -10.69
CA ILE A 107 -24.09 3.37 -11.32
C ILE A 107 -25.20 4.39 -10.97
N LEU A 108 -25.34 4.75 -9.70
CA LEU A 108 -26.33 5.73 -9.25
C LEU A 108 -26.09 7.14 -9.82
N ALA A 109 -24.83 7.47 -10.11
CA ALA A 109 -24.46 8.70 -10.78
C ALA A 109 -24.71 8.66 -12.30
N GLY A 110 -25.20 7.55 -12.86
CA GLY A 110 -25.49 7.39 -14.28
C GLY A 110 -24.24 7.22 -15.15
N LEU A 111 -23.11 6.83 -14.58
CA LEU A 111 -21.91 6.56 -15.35
C LEU A 111 -22.08 5.27 -16.17
N PRO A 112 -21.68 5.24 -17.45
CA PRO A 112 -21.76 4.06 -18.28
C PRO A 112 -20.69 3.05 -17.84
N LEU A 113 -21.09 2.10 -16.99
CA LEU A 113 -20.23 1.02 -16.54
C LEU A 113 -20.69 -0.31 -17.18
N PRO A 114 -19.74 -1.17 -17.55
CA PRO A 114 -20.07 -2.52 -17.96
C PRO A 114 -20.58 -3.33 -16.76
N GLU A 115 -21.30 -4.40 -17.05
CA GLU A 115 -21.60 -5.38 -16.00
C GLU A 115 -20.30 -5.92 -15.40
N PRO A 116 -20.20 -6.03 -14.06
CA PRO A 116 -18.98 -6.47 -13.44
C PRO A 116 -18.75 -7.96 -13.75
N TYR A 117 -17.69 -8.24 -14.45
CA TYR A 117 -17.21 -9.58 -14.71
C TYR A 117 -15.87 -9.79 -14.03
N ILE A 118 -15.89 -10.42 -12.86
CA ILE A 118 -14.69 -10.76 -12.11
C ILE A 118 -14.45 -12.26 -12.25
N PRO A 119 -13.66 -12.71 -13.23
CA PRO A 119 -13.37 -14.13 -13.36
C PRO A 119 -12.52 -14.58 -12.16
N LEU A 120 -13.02 -15.58 -11.45
CA LEU A 120 -12.35 -16.15 -10.28
C LEU A 120 -10.90 -16.57 -10.58
N MET A 121 -10.67 -17.14 -11.76
CA MET A 121 -9.32 -17.53 -12.21
C MET A 121 -8.37 -16.34 -12.28
N LEU A 122 -8.85 -15.16 -12.65
CA LEU A 122 -8.05 -13.95 -12.68
C LEU A 122 -7.63 -13.50 -11.28
N VAL A 123 -8.59 -13.49 -10.34
CA VAL A 123 -8.30 -13.17 -8.93
C VAL A 123 -7.29 -14.15 -8.35
N LEU A 124 -7.43 -15.45 -8.64
CA LEU A 124 -6.50 -16.48 -8.18
C LEU A 124 -5.11 -16.33 -8.80
N THR A 125 -4.99 -15.80 -10.02
CA THR A 125 -3.72 -15.54 -10.69
C THR A 125 -3.08 -14.25 -10.17
N PHE A 126 -3.85 -13.19 -9.99
CA PHE A 126 -3.33 -11.89 -9.56
C PHE A 126 -2.94 -11.87 -8.08
N PHE A 127 -3.66 -12.59 -7.24
CA PHE A 127 -3.38 -12.58 -5.81
C PHE A 127 -1.93 -12.97 -5.47
N PRO A 128 -1.36 -14.10 -5.93
CA PRO A 128 0.03 -14.44 -5.64
C PRO A 128 1.03 -13.41 -6.20
N VAL A 129 0.76 -12.85 -7.37
CA VAL A 129 1.63 -11.83 -7.98
C VAL A 129 1.66 -10.57 -7.10
N PHE A 130 0.48 -10.03 -6.78
CA PHE A 130 0.38 -8.84 -5.93
C PHE A 130 0.79 -9.09 -4.48
N PHE A 131 0.64 -10.32 -3.99
CA PHE A 131 1.18 -10.69 -2.69
C PHE A 131 2.71 -10.58 -2.66
N VAL A 132 3.39 -11.05 -3.69
CA VAL A 132 4.86 -10.94 -3.81
C VAL A 132 5.28 -9.47 -3.91
N PHE A 133 4.57 -8.65 -4.68
CA PHE A 133 4.84 -7.21 -4.77
C PHE A 133 4.61 -6.51 -3.42
N ALA A 134 3.52 -6.84 -2.74
CA ALA A 134 3.24 -6.32 -1.40
C ALA A 134 4.30 -6.72 -0.36
N VAL A 135 4.91 -7.92 -0.46
CA VAL A 135 6.08 -8.30 0.36
C VAL A 135 7.25 -7.34 0.08
N GLY A 136 7.53 -7.06 -1.19
CA GLY A 136 8.59 -6.14 -1.61
C GLY A 136 8.42 -4.74 -1.02
N GLU A 137 7.19 -4.28 -0.90
CA GLU A 137 6.88 -2.97 -0.37
C GLU A 137 6.77 -2.95 1.16
N GLU A 138 5.93 -3.78 1.76
CA GLU A 138 5.58 -3.65 3.18
C GLU A 138 6.69 -4.08 4.13
N VAL A 139 7.63 -4.93 3.70
CA VAL A 139 8.84 -5.20 4.49
C VAL A 139 9.67 -3.93 4.68
N GLY A 140 9.70 -3.05 3.68
CA GLY A 140 10.31 -1.73 3.81
C GLY A 140 9.44 -0.75 4.59
N TRP A 141 8.22 -0.53 4.14
CA TRP A 141 7.35 0.49 4.71
C TRP A 141 6.94 0.19 6.16
N LEU A 142 6.39 -1.00 6.45
CA LEU A 142 5.99 -1.40 7.79
C LEU A 142 7.17 -1.98 8.60
N GLY A 143 8.04 -2.76 7.96
CA GLY A 143 9.11 -3.45 8.66
C GLY A 143 10.23 -2.53 9.13
N TYR A 144 10.54 -1.49 8.36
CA TYR A 144 11.66 -0.58 8.64
C TYR A 144 11.20 0.83 9.04
N ALA A 145 10.26 1.45 8.30
CA ALA A 145 10.01 2.87 8.40
C ALA A 145 8.93 3.26 9.42
N ILE A 146 7.79 2.52 9.49
CA ILE A 146 6.60 3.02 10.19
C ILE A 146 6.78 3.14 11.71
N ASP A 147 7.42 2.17 12.37
CA ASP A 147 7.55 2.19 13.84
C ASP A 147 8.32 3.41 14.34
N PRO A 148 9.56 3.73 13.87
CA PRO A 148 10.25 4.93 14.29
C PRO A 148 9.49 6.23 13.93
N MET A 149 8.68 6.23 12.86
CA MET A 149 7.84 7.38 12.54
C MET A 149 6.69 7.52 13.54
N GLN A 150 6.03 6.41 13.93
CA GLN A 150 4.95 6.41 14.92
C GLN A 150 5.43 6.82 16.31
N ASP A 151 6.62 6.35 16.73
CA ASP A 151 7.23 6.70 18.01
C ASP A 151 7.45 8.23 18.12
N ARG A 152 7.72 8.88 17.00
CA ARG A 152 7.96 10.32 16.95
C ARG A 152 6.69 11.16 16.81
N TRP A 153 5.77 10.74 15.92
CA TRP A 153 4.66 11.60 15.47
C TRP A 153 3.28 11.05 15.81
N GLY A 154 3.18 9.84 16.34
CA GLY A 154 1.94 9.09 16.46
C GLY A 154 1.45 8.51 15.14
N ALA A 155 0.43 7.66 15.21
CA ALA A 155 0.02 6.83 14.08
C ALA A 155 -0.54 7.65 12.90
N LEU A 156 -1.41 8.62 13.14
CA LEU A 156 -2.04 9.40 12.07
C LEU A 156 -0.99 10.19 11.28
N LYS A 157 -0.15 10.98 11.96
CA LYS A 157 0.86 11.79 11.26
C LYS A 157 1.89 10.91 10.56
N ALA A 158 2.33 9.82 11.20
CA ALA A 158 3.28 8.89 10.60
C ALA A 158 2.72 8.23 9.34
N SER A 159 1.47 7.72 9.39
CA SER A 159 0.83 7.09 8.23
C SER A 159 0.52 8.09 7.11
N THR A 160 0.12 9.32 7.43
CA THR A 160 -0.11 10.37 6.43
C THR A 160 1.20 10.74 5.72
N VAL A 161 2.29 10.98 6.46
CA VAL A 161 3.60 11.29 5.85
C VAL A 161 4.09 10.12 5.01
N LEU A 162 4.00 8.88 5.54
CA LEU A 162 4.40 7.70 4.78
C LEU A 162 3.52 7.50 3.54
N GLY A 163 2.22 7.74 3.64
CA GLY A 163 1.28 7.70 2.52
C GLY A 163 1.59 8.75 1.45
N SER A 164 1.98 9.94 1.86
CA SER A 164 2.42 11.00 0.92
C SER A 164 3.71 10.61 0.19
N VAL A 165 4.69 10.04 0.90
CA VAL A 165 5.92 9.53 0.28
C VAL A 165 5.59 8.39 -0.69
N TRP A 166 4.69 7.49 -0.31
CA TRP A 166 4.24 6.36 -1.13
C TRP A 166 3.50 6.84 -2.38
N ALA A 167 2.64 7.84 -2.26
CA ALA A 167 1.96 8.48 -3.39
C ALA A 167 2.95 9.13 -4.38
N LEU A 168 3.94 9.88 -3.87
CA LEU A 168 4.98 10.49 -4.70
C LEU A 168 5.84 9.45 -5.42
N TRP A 169 6.13 8.32 -4.76
CA TRP A 169 6.91 7.24 -5.33
C TRP A 169 6.17 6.49 -6.44
N HIS A 170 4.83 6.41 -6.38
CA HIS A 170 3.99 5.85 -7.44
C HIS A 170 3.64 6.83 -8.57
N LEU A 171 3.93 8.12 -8.39
CA LEU A 171 3.53 9.14 -9.36
C LEU A 171 4.07 8.84 -10.76
N TRP A 172 5.34 8.45 -10.86
CA TRP A 172 5.95 8.14 -12.14
C TRP A 172 5.32 6.92 -12.84
N PRO A 173 5.17 5.76 -12.20
CA PRO A 173 4.41 4.64 -12.76
C PRO A 173 3.00 5.03 -13.22
N TYR A 174 2.27 5.83 -12.44
CA TYR A 174 0.93 6.27 -12.83
C TYR A 174 0.92 7.17 -14.07
N ILE A 175 1.94 8.00 -14.26
CA ILE A 175 2.09 8.81 -15.48
C ILE A 175 2.40 7.90 -16.67
N GLN A 176 3.22 6.88 -16.49
CA GLN A 176 3.65 5.96 -17.55
C GLN A 176 2.54 5.04 -18.05
N THR A 177 1.52 4.78 -17.24
CA THR A 177 0.33 4.01 -17.68
C THR A 177 -0.57 4.76 -18.66
N GLY A 178 -0.22 6.00 -19.04
CA GLY A 178 -0.97 6.79 -20.02
C GLY A 178 -2.27 7.40 -19.50
N ASN A 179 -2.53 7.31 -18.19
CA ASN A 179 -3.71 7.92 -17.57
C ASN A 179 -3.63 9.45 -17.57
N GLY A 180 -4.78 10.11 -17.67
CA GLY A 180 -4.86 11.57 -17.65
C GLY A 180 -4.46 12.17 -16.29
N PRO A 181 -4.07 13.48 -16.27
CA PRO A 181 -3.59 14.14 -15.05
C PRO A 181 -4.57 14.07 -13.86
N ALA A 182 -5.86 14.18 -14.09
CA ALA A 182 -6.89 14.08 -13.05
C ALA A 182 -6.92 12.68 -12.42
N TRP A 183 -6.81 11.64 -13.23
CA TRP A 183 -6.72 10.26 -12.75
C TRP A 183 -5.48 10.07 -11.87
N VAL A 184 -4.31 10.49 -12.37
CA VAL A 184 -3.03 10.40 -11.63
C VAL A 184 -3.10 11.15 -10.30
N MET A 185 -3.69 12.33 -10.29
CA MET A 185 -3.88 13.13 -9.08
C MET A 185 -4.73 12.39 -8.04
N TRP A 186 -5.92 11.91 -8.44
CA TRP A 186 -6.84 11.26 -7.51
C TRP A 186 -6.31 9.92 -7.02
N GLN A 187 -5.68 9.12 -7.90
CA GLN A 187 -5.04 7.86 -7.51
C GLN A 187 -3.91 8.10 -6.48
N SER A 188 -3.10 9.13 -6.70
CA SER A 188 -2.06 9.52 -5.74
C SER A 188 -2.63 9.98 -4.40
N LEU A 189 -3.70 10.79 -4.42
CA LEU A 189 -4.37 11.25 -3.20
C LEU A 189 -5.02 10.09 -2.45
N GLY A 190 -5.61 9.12 -3.15
CA GLY A 190 -6.20 7.91 -2.58
C GLY A 190 -5.19 7.01 -1.87
N SER A 191 -3.92 7.04 -2.25
CA SER A 191 -2.86 6.27 -1.59
C SER A 191 -2.65 6.67 -0.13
N ILE A 192 -2.93 7.93 0.24
CA ILE A 192 -2.76 8.42 1.62
C ILE A 192 -3.74 7.76 2.60
N PRO A 193 -5.07 7.79 2.39
CA PRO A 193 -5.99 7.08 3.26
C PRO A 193 -5.80 5.56 3.25
N LEU A 194 -5.42 4.95 2.12
CA LEU A 194 -5.09 3.53 2.09
C LEU A 194 -3.89 3.20 3.00
N ARG A 195 -2.86 4.04 3.04
CA ARG A 195 -1.74 3.87 3.97
C ARG A 195 -2.18 4.00 5.44
N ILE A 196 -3.13 4.89 5.75
CA ILE A 196 -3.73 4.99 7.09
C ILE A 196 -4.42 3.66 7.47
N LEU A 197 -5.18 3.05 6.56
CA LEU A 197 -5.85 1.78 6.79
C LEU A 197 -4.86 0.61 6.97
N ILE A 198 -3.79 0.56 6.16
CA ILE A 198 -2.72 -0.42 6.33
C ILE A 198 -2.09 -0.32 7.73
N VAL A 199 -1.75 0.90 8.18
CA VAL A 199 -1.13 1.12 9.50
C VAL A 199 -2.11 0.83 10.64
N TRP A 200 -3.40 1.13 10.47
CA TRP A 200 -4.43 0.73 11.42
C TRP A 200 -4.50 -0.80 11.60
N LEU A 201 -4.54 -1.56 10.51
CA LEU A 201 -4.54 -3.02 10.56
C LEU A 201 -3.25 -3.55 11.19
N TYR A 202 -2.09 -3.03 10.78
CA TYR A 202 -0.80 -3.35 11.36
C TYR A 202 -0.79 -3.19 12.88
N ASN A 203 -1.24 -2.05 13.40
CA ASN A 203 -1.24 -1.77 14.83
C ASN A 203 -2.20 -2.67 15.62
N ASN A 204 -3.35 -3.05 15.05
CA ASN A 204 -4.36 -3.89 15.71
C ASN A 204 -4.10 -5.39 15.60
N THR A 205 -3.13 -5.80 14.80
CA THR A 205 -2.74 -7.20 14.60
C THR A 205 -1.40 -7.55 15.27
N GLY A 206 -1.02 -6.80 16.31
CA GLY A 206 0.23 -7.01 17.04
C GLY A 206 1.47 -6.58 16.25
N LYS A 207 1.32 -5.56 15.41
CA LYS A 207 2.33 -5.06 14.47
C LYS A 207 2.78 -6.14 13.49
N SER A 208 1.81 -6.89 12.94
CA SER A 208 2.04 -7.92 11.94
C SER A 208 2.29 -7.29 10.56
N ILE A 209 3.49 -7.48 10.02
CA ILE A 209 3.80 -7.08 8.63
C ILE A 209 2.96 -7.91 7.67
N PHE A 210 2.75 -9.20 7.97
CA PHE A 210 1.91 -10.09 7.17
C PHE A 210 0.48 -9.55 6.98
N ALA A 211 -0.12 -8.94 8.03
CA ALA A 211 -1.44 -8.32 7.94
C ALA A 211 -1.44 -7.16 6.93
N GLY A 212 -0.39 -6.32 6.95
CA GLY A 212 -0.23 -5.24 5.98
C GLY A 212 -0.01 -5.75 4.56
N ILE A 213 0.84 -6.76 4.39
CA ILE A 213 1.10 -7.41 3.09
C ILE A 213 -0.20 -7.96 2.51
N LEU A 214 -0.97 -8.71 3.31
CA LEU A 214 -2.21 -9.32 2.85
C LEU A 214 -3.25 -8.26 2.45
N PHE A 215 -3.42 -7.20 3.25
CA PHE A 215 -4.34 -6.13 2.91
C PHE A 215 -3.87 -5.33 1.68
N HIS A 216 -2.57 -5.05 1.53
CA HIS A 216 -2.02 -4.41 0.35
C HIS A 216 -2.22 -5.27 -0.92
N ALA A 217 -2.01 -6.58 -0.83
CA ALA A 217 -2.35 -7.48 -1.94
C ALA A 217 -3.84 -7.40 -2.30
N MET A 218 -4.73 -7.30 -1.31
CA MET A 218 -6.16 -7.13 -1.54
C MET A 218 -6.52 -5.77 -2.15
N ILE A 219 -5.75 -4.70 -1.85
CA ILE A 219 -5.88 -3.40 -2.54
C ILE A 219 -5.64 -3.61 -4.03
N ASN A 220 -4.47 -4.15 -4.40
CA ASN A 220 -4.09 -4.34 -5.78
C ASN A 220 -5.06 -5.29 -6.53
N VAL A 221 -5.38 -6.43 -5.94
CA VAL A 221 -6.35 -7.37 -6.54
C VAL A 221 -7.69 -6.70 -6.80
N SER A 222 -8.20 -5.93 -5.83
CA SER A 222 -9.50 -5.27 -5.97
C SER A 222 -9.47 -4.19 -7.04
N GLU A 223 -8.43 -3.35 -7.09
CA GLU A 223 -8.29 -2.30 -8.11
C GLU A 223 -8.14 -2.90 -9.51
N PHE A 224 -7.34 -3.95 -9.68
CA PHE A 224 -7.16 -4.61 -10.97
C PHE A 224 -8.38 -5.42 -11.43
N SER A 225 -9.19 -5.89 -10.51
CA SER A 225 -10.42 -6.65 -10.85
C SER A 225 -11.63 -5.76 -11.11
N PHE A 226 -11.58 -4.48 -10.80
CA PHE A 226 -12.76 -3.60 -10.79
C PHE A 226 -12.85 -2.68 -12.01
N PRO A 227 -14.05 -2.64 -12.64
CA PRO A 227 -14.99 -3.76 -12.79
C PRO A 227 -14.50 -4.79 -13.80
N ASN A 228 -13.70 -4.44 -14.77
CA ASN A 228 -13.11 -5.30 -15.79
C ASN A 228 -11.64 -4.97 -15.93
N TYR A 229 -10.78 -5.60 -15.13
CA TYR A 229 -9.33 -5.35 -15.06
C TYR A 229 -8.98 -3.88 -14.73
N GLY A 230 -9.81 -3.20 -13.95
CA GLY A 230 -9.63 -1.79 -13.60
C GLY A 230 -9.93 -0.80 -14.72
N SER A 231 -10.40 -1.24 -15.89
CA SER A 231 -10.61 -0.39 -17.07
C SER A 231 -11.65 0.73 -16.88
N HIS A 232 -12.57 0.57 -15.93
CA HIS A 232 -13.61 1.57 -15.60
C HIS A 232 -13.48 2.10 -14.16
N TYR A 233 -12.33 1.93 -13.56
CA TYR A 233 -12.03 2.42 -12.24
C TYR A 233 -11.94 3.96 -12.23
N ASP A 234 -12.73 4.60 -11.35
CA ASP A 234 -12.67 6.04 -11.14
C ASP A 234 -11.99 6.36 -9.79
N PRO A 235 -10.73 6.81 -9.80
CA PRO A 235 -9.99 7.09 -8.58
C PRO A 235 -10.55 8.30 -7.80
N PHE A 236 -11.33 9.19 -8.41
CA PHE A 236 -11.99 10.28 -7.69
C PHE A 236 -13.00 9.73 -6.66
N ILE A 237 -13.94 8.89 -7.14
CA ILE A 237 -15.00 8.32 -6.28
C ILE A 237 -14.40 7.41 -5.22
N SER A 238 -13.48 6.52 -5.61
CA SER A 238 -12.87 5.59 -4.67
C SER A 238 -11.97 6.28 -3.65
N SER A 239 -11.22 7.33 -4.02
CA SER A 239 -10.40 8.09 -3.07
C SER A 239 -11.24 8.80 -2.00
N ILE A 240 -12.42 9.30 -2.36
CA ILE A 240 -13.36 9.86 -1.38
C ILE A 240 -13.83 8.77 -0.41
N ILE A 241 -14.17 7.58 -0.91
CA ILE A 241 -14.58 6.46 -0.07
C ILE A 241 -13.43 6.04 0.87
N PHE A 242 -12.21 5.92 0.34
CA PHE A 242 -11.03 5.59 1.16
C PHE A 242 -10.79 6.63 2.25
N ALA A 243 -10.93 7.93 1.92
CA ALA A 243 -10.77 9.01 2.87
C ALA A 243 -11.86 8.98 3.97
N LEU A 244 -13.12 8.72 3.61
CA LEU A 244 -14.22 8.60 4.57
C LEU A 244 -14.02 7.40 5.51
N VAL A 245 -13.65 6.23 4.98
CA VAL A 245 -13.37 5.03 5.79
C VAL A 245 -12.17 5.26 6.70
N ALA A 246 -11.10 5.87 6.21
CA ALA A 246 -9.94 6.22 7.04
C ALA A 246 -10.33 7.23 8.14
N ALA A 247 -11.15 8.24 7.84
CA ALA A 247 -11.64 9.19 8.82
C ALA A 247 -12.48 8.50 9.91
N ILE A 248 -13.36 7.57 9.55
CA ILE A 248 -14.13 6.75 10.50
C ILE A 248 -13.17 5.93 11.39
N VAL A 249 -12.15 5.31 10.81
CA VAL A 249 -11.14 4.55 11.57
C VAL A 249 -10.40 5.47 12.55
N VAL A 250 -9.94 6.64 12.10
CA VAL A 250 -9.26 7.62 12.98
C VAL A 250 -10.17 8.07 14.12
N PHE A 251 -11.45 8.32 13.82
CA PHE A 251 -12.43 8.71 14.82
C PHE A 251 -12.67 7.60 15.86
N LEU A 252 -12.80 6.35 15.40
CA LEU A 252 -13.14 5.22 16.27
C LEU A 252 -11.93 4.69 17.07
N TRP A 253 -10.73 4.66 16.51
CA TRP A 253 -9.53 4.07 17.14
C TRP A 253 -8.52 5.09 17.64
N GLY A 254 -8.78 6.39 17.44
CA GLY A 254 -7.95 7.50 17.91
C GLY A 254 -6.69 7.73 17.07
N PRO A 255 -6.30 9.01 16.87
CA PRO A 255 -5.24 9.39 15.93
C PRO A 255 -3.82 9.04 16.41
N ARG A 256 -3.63 8.83 17.72
CA ARG A 256 -2.29 8.67 18.30
C ARG A 256 -1.70 7.27 18.07
N THR A 257 -2.53 6.24 18.18
CA THR A 257 -2.07 4.83 18.12
C THR A 257 -2.87 3.95 17.17
N PHE A 258 -4.08 4.36 16.76
CA PHE A 258 -5.07 3.55 16.05
C PHE A 258 -5.51 2.27 16.78
N THR A 259 -5.32 2.17 18.09
CA THR A 259 -5.61 0.95 18.87
C THR A 259 -6.60 1.16 20.00
N ARG A 260 -6.94 2.40 20.31
CA ARG A 260 -7.90 2.74 21.38
C ARG A 260 -9.29 2.90 20.78
N TYR A 261 -10.04 1.79 20.77
CA TYR A 261 -11.42 1.88 20.31
C TYR A 261 -12.25 2.75 21.26
N ARG A 262 -12.95 3.75 20.71
CA ARG A 262 -13.62 4.82 21.48
C ARG A 262 -14.74 4.32 22.37
N PHE A 263 -15.41 3.24 21.97
CA PHE A 263 -16.60 2.69 22.62
C PHE A 263 -16.32 1.32 23.27
N ALA A 264 -15.05 0.99 23.58
CA ALA A 264 -14.66 -0.24 24.27
C ALA A 264 -14.68 -0.05 25.78
#